data_1c5bb978106510cc5771e77f6214bbf3
#
_entry.id   1c5bb978106510cc5771e77f6214bbf3
#
_cell.length_a   1.000
_cell.length_b   1.000
_cell.length_c   1.000
_cell.angle_alpha   90.00
_cell.angle_beta   90.00
_cell.angle_gamma   90.00
#
_symmetry.space_group_name_H-M   'P 1'
#
loop_
_entity.id
_entity.type
_entity.pdbx_description
1 polymer ?
#
loop_
_entity_poly.entity_id
_entity_poly.type
_entity_poly.pdbx_seq_one_letter_code
_entity_poly.pdbx_strand_id
1 'polypeptide(L)'
;MKLNINADRLLAELNRLARITDCPPTEDKSLLAPTHAVTRIVFTPRDLEARTWLKSLAKAAGFSVREDAVGNTFMRWEGNEPALGVVGTGSHTDAIPHAGMYDGTVGVLGGLEALRSLKESGFEPKRSLELLMFTSEEPTRFGIGCLGSRLLGGVMDPEAADALHDRLHETDPNAVEGLSLREVREAAGFRGALESVKLPPHYYDAWVELHIEQGPLLERDNVELGIVTNIAAPASYRYTVEGLDRKSVV
;
A
#
# COMPACT_ATOMS: atom_id res chain seq x y z
N MET A 1 -26.13 15.74 6.22
CA MET A 1 -26.01 14.29 5.95
C MET A 1 -25.34 13.64 7.16
N LYS A 2 -25.94 12.59 7.73
CA LYS A 2 -25.30 11.83 8.83
C LYS A 2 -24.60 10.64 8.19
N LEU A 3 -23.28 10.61 8.22
CA LEU A 3 -22.49 9.46 7.78
C LEU A 3 -22.49 8.41 8.89
N ASN A 4 -22.59 7.15 8.51
CA ASN A 4 -22.52 6.03 9.43
C ASN A 4 -21.46 5.05 8.93
N ILE A 5 -20.28 5.10 9.54
CA ILE A 5 -19.19 4.16 9.25
C ILE A 5 -19.57 2.80 9.86
N ASN A 6 -19.47 1.75 9.06
CA ASN A 6 -19.66 0.39 9.55
C ASN A 6 -18.36 -0.16 10.11
N ALA A 7 -18.12 0.13 11.40
CA ALA A 7 -16.89 -0.27 12.09
C ALA A 7 -16.71 -1.79 12.13
N ASP A 8 -17.78 -2.57 12.27
CA ASP A 8 -17.72 -4.04 12.32
C ASP A 8 -17.27 -4.60 10.97
N ARG A 9 -17.78 -4.06 9.86
CA ARG A 9 -17.35 -4.42 8.50
C ARG A 9 -15.87 -4.11 8.30
N LEU A 10 -15.44 -2.89 8.65
CA LEU A 10 -14.05 -2.47 8.52
C LEU A 10 -13.11 -3.37 9.33
N LEU A 11 -13.41 -3.63 10.59
CA LEU A 11 -12.61 -4.49 11.44
C LEU A 11 -12.56 -5.94 10.95
N ALA A 12 -13.68 -6.48 10.48
CA ALA A 12 -13.72 -7.82 9.90
C ALA A 12 -12.85 -7.92 8.64
N GLU A 13 -12.87 -6.89 7.78
CA GLU A 13 -12.07 -6.85 6.56
C GLU A 13 -10.57 -6.65 6.86
N LEU A 14 -10.19 -5.81 7.82
CA LEU A 14 -8.81 -5.68 8.31
C LEU A 14 -8.28 -7.01 8.85
N ASN A 15 -9.06 -7.69 9.69
CA ASN A 15 -8.69 -9.01 10.23
C ASN A 15 -8.58 -10.07 9.13
N ARG A 16 -9.43 -10.03 8.10
CA ARG A 16 -9.32 -10.93 6.95
C ARG A 16 -8.06 -10.67 6.15
N LEU A 17 -7.74 -9.39 5.87
CA LEU A 17 -6.53 -9.01 5.14
C LEU A 17 -5.26 -9.43 5.90
N ALA A 18 -5.25 -9.29 7.22
CA ALA A 18 -4.13 -9.71 8.07
C ALA A 18 -3.83 -11.22 7.97
N ARG A 19 -4.83 -12.05 7.66
CA ARG A 19 -4.65 -13.49 7.46
C ARG A 19 -4.09 -13.88 6.09
N ILE A 20 -4.05 -12.94 5.15
CA ILE A 20 -3.38 -13.11 3.85
C ILE A 20 -1.92 -12.70 4.06
N THR A 21 -1.10 -13.62 4.51
CA THR A 21 0.27 -13.38 4.95
C THR A 21 1.13 -14.63 4.74
N ASP A 22 2.42 -14.44 4.51
CA ASP A 22 3.43 -15.51 4.50
C ASP A 22 3.95 -15.81 5.92
N CYS A 23 3.61 -14.98 6.91
CA CYS A 23 3.86 -15.27 8.32
C CYS A 23 2.87 -16.29 8.86
N PRO A 24 3.32 -17.34 9.56
CA PRO A 24 2.41 -18.14 10.36
C PRO A 24 1.77 -17.27 11.43
N PRO A 25 0.47 -17.45 11.73
CA PRO A 25 -0.23 -16.65 12.71
C PRO A 25 0.44 -16.82 14.09
N THR A 26 1.05 -15.75 14.56
CA THR A 26 1.50 -15.63 15.95
C THR A 26 0.40 -14.93 16.73
N GLU A 27 -0.38 -15.67 17.50
CA GLU A 27 -1.28 -15.08 18.48
C GLU A 27 -0.46 -14.55 19.66
N ASP A 28 -0.21 -13.27 19.71
CA ASP A 28 0.26 -12.66 20.95
C ASP A 28 -0.94 -12.42 21.88
N LYS A 29 -1.10 -13.32 22.84
CA LYS A 29 -2.17 -13.28 23.84
C LYS A 29 -1.96 -12.16 24.89
N SER A 30 -0.83 -11.45 24.87
CA SER A 30 -0.53 -10.36 25.79
C SER A 30 -1.17 -9.03 25.40
N LEU A 31 -1.65 -8.90 24.15
CA LEU A 31 -2.25 -7.69 23.63
C LEU A 31 -3.76 -7.65 23.85
N LEU A 32 -4.30 -6.46 24.14
CA LEU A 32 -5.74 -6.22 24.37
C LEU A 32 -6.62 -6.53 23.15
N ALA A 33 -6.03 -6.63 21.96
CA ALA A 33 -6.67 -7.10 20.76
C ALA A 33 -5.75 -8.10 20.04
N PRO A 34 -6.28 -9.14 19.40
CA PRO A 34 -5.46 -10.06 18.62
C PRO A 34 -4.83 -9.29 17.45
N THR A 35 -3.54 -9.03 17.55
CA THR A 35 -2.75 -8.50 16.45
C THR A 35 -2.03 -9.65 15.77
N HIS A 36 -1.90 -9.56 14.47
CA HIS A 36 -1.19 -10.55 13.67
C HIS A 36 0.03 -9.88 13.04
N ALA A 37 1.18 -10.54 13.15
CA ALA A 37 2.32 -10.19 12.33
C ALA A 37 1.97 -10.50 10.86
N VAL A 38 2.27 -9.58 9.97
CA VAL A 38 1.98 -9.71 8.54
C VAL A 38 3.28 -9.65 7.76
N THR A 39 3.45 -10.59 6.84
CA THR A 39 4.47 -10.53 5.80
C THR A 39 3.75 -10.63 4.47
N ARG A 40 3.78 -9.57 3.68
CA ARG A 40 3.11 -9.52 2.37
C ARG A 40 3.95 -8.69 1.42
N ILE A 41 5.03 -9.30 0.97
CA ILE A 41 5.98 -8.61 0.10
C ILE A 41 5.35 -8.45 -1.29
N VAL A 42 5.53 -7.28 -1.88
CA VAL A 42 4.97 -6.94 -3.19
C VAL A 42 5.24 -8.00 -4.25
N PHE A 43 4.26 -8.30 -5.09
CA PHE A 43 4.27 -9.29 -6.16
C PHE A 43 4.49 -10.75 -5.72
N THR A 44 4.45 -11.05 -4.43
CA THR A 44 4.36 -12.44 -3.97
C THR A 44 2.94 -13.00 -4.15
N PRO A 45 2.75 -14.33 -4.09
CA PRO A 45 1.40 -14.91 -4.15
C PRO A 45 0.43 -14.31 -3.13
N ARG A 46 0.89 -13.96 -1.94
CA ARG A 46 0.04 -13.34 -0.90
C ARG A 46 -0.33 -11.90 -1.22
N ASP A 47 0.58 -11.12 -1.78
CA ASP A 47 0.23 -9.78 -2.26
C ASP A 47 -0.81 -9.84 -3.40
N LEU A 48 -0.62 -10.72 -4.36
CA LEU A 48 -1.57 -10.91 -5.47
C LEU A 48 -2.95 -11.42 -5.02
N GLU A 49 -2.98 -12.30 -4.00
CA GLU A 49 -4.22 -12.76 -3.36
C GLU A 49 -4.95 -11.58 -2.68
N ALA A 50 -4.23 -10.79 -1.87
CA ALA A 50 -4.77 -9.61 -1.20
C ALA A 50 -5.33 -8.59 -2.19
N ARG A 51 -4.57 -8.27 -3.24
CA ARG A 51 -5.01 -7.36 -4.32
C ARG A 51 -6.28 -7.87 -5.01
N THR A 52 -6.34 -9.17 -5.32
CA THR A 52 -7.51 -9.78 -5.95
C THR A 52 -8.74 -9.68 -5.06
N TRP A 53 -8.59 -9.95 -3.78
CA TRP A 53 -9.68 -9.82 -2.83
C TRP A 53 -10.15 -8.36 -2.69
N LEU A 54 -9.24 -7.40 -2.52
CA LEU A 54 -9.58 -5.97 -2.41
C LEU A 54 -10.29 -5.44 -3.66
N LYS A 55 -9.83 -5.82 -4.86
CA LYS A 55 -10.52 -5.52 -6.12
C LYS A 55 -11.95 -6.08 -6.15
N SER A 56 -12.17 -7.26 -5.57
CA SER A 56 -13.50 -7.84 -5.48
C SER A 56 -14.44 -7.04 -4.56
N LEU A 57 -13.93 -6.52 -3.45
CA LEU A 57 -14.69 -5.67 -2.54
C LEU A 57 -15.10 -4.35 -3.21
N ALA A 58 -14.19 -3.71 -3.93
CA ALA A 58 -14.47 -2.47 -4.66
C ALA A 58 -15.53 -2.69 -5.76
N LYS A 59 -15.41 -3.79 -6.52
CA LYS A 59 -16.40 -4.17 -7.54
C LYS A 59 -17.76 -4.45 -6.92
N ALA A 60 -17.81 -5.15 -5.79
CA ALA A 60 -19.06 -5.41 -5.06
C ALA A 60 -19.73 -4.12 -4.56
N ALA A 61 -18.93 -3.08 -4.24
CA ALA A 61 -19.43 -1.75 -3.92
C ALA A 61 -19.87 -0.95 -5.17
N GLY A 62 -19.71 -1.50 -6.37
CA GLY A 62 -20.06 -0.86 -7.64
C GLY A 62 -19.05 0.20 -8.10
N PHE A 63 -17.78 0.04 -7.74
CA PHE A 63 -16.69 0.88 -8.23
C PHE A 63 -16.02 0.23 -9.44
N SER A 64 -15.60 1.04 -10.40
CA SER A 64 -14.76 0.57 -11.49
C SER A 64 -13.33 0.35 -10.98
N VAL A 65 -12.62 -0.63 -11.57
CA VAL A 65 -11.26 -0.98 -11.15
C VAL A 65 -10.36 -1.01 -12.37
N ARG A 66 -9.26 -0.30 -12.32
CA ARG A 66 -8.17 -0.36 -13.30
C ARG A 66 -6.83 -0.50 -12.59
N GLU A 67 -5.86 -1.04 -13.29
CA GLU A 67 -4.47 -1.17 -12.83
C GLU A 67 -3.54 -0.54 -13.87
N ASP A 68 -2.45 0.05 -13.41
CA ASP A 68 -1.41 0.55 -14.30
C ASP A 68 -0.28 -0.47 -14.51
N ALA A 69 0.73 -0.10 -15.28
CA ALA A 69 1.82 -0.98 -15.67
C ALA A 69 2.72 -1.43 -14.51
N VAL A 70 2.71 -0.73 -13.38
CA VAL A 70 3.43 -1.15 -12.16
C VAL A 70 2.51 -1.80 -11.13
N GLY A 71 1.20 -1.83 -11.39
CA GLY A 71 0.23 -2.47 -10.52
C GLY A 71 -0.46 -1.54 -9.51
N ASN A 72 -0.26 -0.22 -9.57
CA ASN A 72 -1.12 0.66 -8.79
C ASN A 72 -2.57 0.41 -9.20
N THR A 73 -3.44 0.24 -8.22
CA THR A 73 -4.83 -0.17 -8.44
C THR A 73 -5.77 0.97 -8.08
N PHE A 74 -6.52 1.43 -9.05
CA PHE A 74 -7.46 2.52 -8.95
C PHE A 74 -8.88 1.97 -8.87
N MET A 75 -9.60 2.33 -7.83
CA MET A 75 -10.99 1.92 -7.57
C MET A 75 -11.85 3.18 -7.55
N ARG A 76 -12.61 3.41 -8.62
CA ARG A 76 -13.26 4.69 -8.87
C ARG A 76 -14.78 4.62 -8.80
N TRP A 77 -15.34 5.57 -8.10
CA TRP A 77 -16.75 5.93 -8.15
C TRP A 77 -16.90 7.20 -8.97
N GLU A 78 -17.47 7.05 -10.15
CA GLU A 78 -17.64 8.14 -11.10
C GLU A 78 -18.59 9.20 -10.56
N GLY A 79 -18.21 10.46 -10.64
CA GLY A 79 -19.02 11.60 -10.27
C GLY A 79 -19.92 12.08 -11.43
N ASN A 80 -20.89 12.92 -11.10
CA ASN A 80 -21.84 13.47 -12.09
C ASN A 80 -21.18 14.44 -13.07
N GLU A 81 -20.01 15.00 -12.74
CA GLU A 81 -19.19 15.90 -13.58
C GLU A 81 -17.77 15.31 -13.74
N PRO A 82 -17.60 14.26 -14.55
CA PRO A 82 -16.34 13.51 -14.65
C PRO A 82 -15.17 14.31 -15.24
N ALA A 83 -15.46 15.45 -15.87
CA ALA A 83 -14.43 16.36 -16.36
C ALA A 83 -13.72 17.17 -15.25
N LEU A 84 -14.27 17.19 -14.05
CA LEU A 84 -13.63 17.80 -12.89
C LEU A 84 -12.52 16.89 -12.36
N GLY A 85 -11.52 17.49 -11.73
CA GLY A 85 -10.46 16.75 -11.07
C GLY A 85 -10.99 15.81 -9.99
N VAL A 86 -10.28 14.71 -9.76
CA VAL A 86 -10.66 13.63 -8.86
C VAL A 86 -10.37 14.01 -7.41
N VAL A 87 -11.19 13.55 -6.48
CA VAL A 87 -10.84 13.53 -5.06
C VAL A 87 -10.37 12.12 -4.71
N GLY A 88 -9.13 12.01 -4.25
CA GLY A 88 -8.48 10.74 -3.99
C GLY A 88 -8.28 10.45 -2.50
N THR A 89 -8.25 9.17 -2.20
CA THR A 89 -7.76 8.61 -0.94
C THR A 89 -7.03 7.31 -1.25
N GLY A 90 -6.23 6.82 -0.34
CA GLY A 90 -5.56 5.53 -0.50
C GLY A 90 -4.34 5.39 0.36
N SER A 91 -3.70 4.25 0.25
CA SER A 91 -2.43 3.86 0.86
C SER A 91 -1.92 2.59 0.17
N HIS A 92 -1.19 1.73 0.88
CA HIS A 92 -0.64 0.48 0.37
C HIS A 92 -1.14 -0.73 1.16
N THR A 93 -0.83 -1.92 0.66
CA THR A 93 -1.13 -3.19 1.35
C THR A 93 0.05 -4.15 1.39
N ASP A 94 1.12 -3.86 0.66
CA ASP A 94 2.38 -4.57 0.85
C ASP A 94 2.93 -4.28 2.25
N ALA A 95 3.65 -5.26 2.81
CA ALA A 95 4.13 -5.22 4.18
C ALA A 95 5.51 -5.87 4.26
N ILE A 96 6.40 -5.26 5.05
CA ILE A 96 7.71 -5.82 5.38
C ILE A 96 7.56 -7.14 6.16
N PRO A 97 8.60 -7.97 6.29
CA PRO A 97 8.54 -9.15 7.15
C PRO A 97 8.17 -8.80 8.60
N HIS A 98 7.17 -9.52 9.12
CA HIS A 98 6.66 -9.35 10.49
C HIS A 98 6.14 -7.95 10.83
N ALA A 99 5.57 -7.25 9.85
CA ALA A 99 4.94 -5.94 10.04
C ALA A 99 3.69 -5.99 10.92
N GLY A 100 3.28 -4.84 11.43
CA GLY A 100 1.96 -4.64 12.00
C GLY A 100 0.85 -4.74 10.96
N MET A 101 -0.31 -5.26 11.36
CA MET A 101 -1.41 -5.54 10.43
C MET A 101 -2.16 -4.29 9.92
N TYR A 102 -1.92 -3.14 10.50
CA TYR A 102 -2.65 -1.90 10.21
C TYR A 102 -1.90 -0.96 9.28
N ASP A 103 -0.58 -1.14 9.14
CA ASP A 103 0.26 -0.28 8.33
C ASP A 103 -0.16 -0.30 6.86
N GLY A 104 -0.44 0.86 6.30
CA GLY A 104 -1.02 1.05 4.97
C GLY A 104 -2.44 0.49 4.80
N THR A 105 -2.71 -0.68 5.38
CA THR A 105 -3.98 -1.40 5.20
C THR A 105 -5.18 -0.64 5.75
N VAL A 106 -5.03 0.11 6.86
CA VAL A 106 -6.08 0.95 7.40
C VAL A 106 -6.44 2.09 6.45
N GLY A 107 -5.47 2.64 5.72
CA GLY A 107 -5.69 3.68 4.71
C GLY A 107 -6.48 3.15 3.51
N VAL A 108 -6.19 1.93 3.05
CA VAL A 108 -6.91 1.31 1.92
C VAL A 108 -8.32 0.89 2.34
N LEU A 109 -8.47 0.11 3.40
CA LEU A 109 -9.79 -0.39 3.82
C LEU A 109 -10.64 0.71 4.47
N GLY A 110 -10.04 1.63 5.21
CA GLY A 110 -10.74 2.81 5.74
C GLY A 110 -11.24 3.73 4.62
N GLY A 111 -10.41 3.95 3.59
CA GLY A 111 -10.83 4.67 2.38
C GLY A 111 -11.99 3.98 1.65
N LEU A 112 -11.92 2.65 1.50
CA LEU A 112 -13.00 1.87 0.90
C LEU A 112 -14.31 1.98 1.72
N GLU A 113 -14.21 1.88 3.05
CA GLU A 113 -15.35 2.01 3.94
C GLU A 113 -15.95 3.42 3.91
N ALA A 114 -15.11 4.45 3.85
CA ALA A 114 -15.58 5.84 3.70
C ALA A 114 -16.39 6.03 2.40
N LEU A 115 -15.89 5.51 1.27
CA LEU A 115 -16.61 5.58 0.00
C LEU A 115 -17.93 4.79 0.02
N ARG A 116 -17.94 3.61 0.66
CA ARG A 116 -19.17 2.81 0.85
C ARG A 116 -20.19 3.55 1.71
N SER A 117 -19.75 4.12 2.83
CA SER A 117 -20.62 4.87 3.74
C SER A 117 -21.22 6.11 3.09
N LEU A 118 -20.45 6.82 2.27
CA LEU A 118 -20.97 7.91 1.43
C LEU A 118 -22.06 7.40 0.49
N LYS A 119 -21.80 6.32 -0.24
CA LYS A 119 -22.74 5.74 -1.19
C LYS A 119 -24.03 5.23 -0.52
N GLU A 120 -23.87 4.53 0.60
CA GLU A 120 -24.99 4.00 1.41
C GLU A 120 -25.84 5.13 2.01
N SER A 121 -25.27 6.33 2.23
CA SER A 121 -26.01 7.51 2.70
C SER A 121 -26.83 8.22 1.60
N GLY A 122 -26.76 7.76 0.36
CA GLY A 122 -27.38 8.40 -0.79
C GLY A 122 -26.63 9.63 -1.31
N PHE A 123 -25.35 9.78 -0.94
CA PHE A 123 -24.50 10.85 -1.49
C PHE A 123 -24.26 10.65 -2.98
N GLU A 124 -24.42 11.69 -3.75
CA GLU A 124 -24.10 11.71 -5.17
C GLU A 124 -22.90 12.62 -5.39
N PRO A 125 -21.72 12.08 -5.71
CA PRO A 125 -20.52 12.88 -5.85
C PRO A 125 -20.57 13.69 -7.14
N LYS A 126 -20.25 14.98 -7.02
CA LYS A 126 -20.07 15.85 -8.19
C LYS A 126 -18.80 15.49 -8.95
N ARG A 127 -17.68 15.39 -8.21
CA ARG A 127 -16.38 14.91 -8.70
C ARG A 127 -16.27 13.41 -8.52
N SER A 128 -15.54 12.74 -9.37
CA SER A 128 -15.21 11.34 -9.14
C SER A 128 -14.42 11.18 -7.85
N LEU A 129 -14.74 10.14 -7.09
CA LEU A 129 -14.00 9.72 -5.91
C LEU A 129 -13.19 8.48 -6.25
N GLU A 130 -11.93 8.43 -5.84
CA GLU A 130 -11.04 7.34 -6.21
C GLU A 130 -10.23 6.88 -4.99
N LEU A 131 -10.30 5.58 -4.74
CA LEU A 131 -9.40 4.89 -3.81
C LEU A 131 -8.24 4.33 -4.63
N LEU A 132 -7.03 4.65 -4.23
CA LEU A 132 -5.81 4.17 -4.85
C LEU A 132 -5.04 3.26 -3.88
N MET A 133 -4.73 2.05 -4.33
CA MET A 133 -3.81 1.15 -3.67
C MET A 133 -2.46 1.24 -4.39
N PHE A 134 -1.49 1.86 -3.73
CA PHE A 134 -0.13 1.99 -4.24
C PHE A 134 0.59 0.65 -4.27
N THR A 135 1.51 0.51 -5.21
CA THR A 135 2.35 -0.69 -5.35
C THR A 135 3.72 -0.42 -4.79
N SER A 136 4.24 -1.38 -3.99
CA SER A 136 5.61 -1.34 -3.46
C SER A 136 5.89 -0.02 -2.74
N GLU A 137 5.08 0.27 -1.73
CA GLU A 137 5.35 1.39 -0.84
C GLU A 137 6.56 1.06 0.04
N GLU A 138 6.60 -0.17 0.53
CA GLU A 138 7.68 -0.68 1.36
C GLU A 138 8.95 -0.99 0.55
N PRO A 139 10.14 -0.67 1.07
CA PRO A 139 11.39 -0.83 0.32
C PRO A 139 11.92 -2.25 0.26
N THR A 140 11.25 -3.22 0.85
CA THR A 140 11.78 -4.56 1.12
C THR A 140 12.30 -5.27 -0.12
N ARG A 141 11.50 -5.33 -1.19
CA ARG A 141 11.85 -6.13 -2.37
C ARG A 141 12.82 -5.46 -3.31
N PHE A 142 12.70 -4.15 -3.50
CA PHE A 142 13.49 -3.42 -4.50
C PHE A 142 14.44 -2.37 -3.88
N GLY A 143 14.52 -2.31 -2.56
CA GLY A 143 15.41 -1.40 -1.85
C GLY A 143 15.02 0.08 -1.93
N ILE A 144 13.85 0.39 -2.47
CA ILE A 144 13.32 1.76 -2.57
C ILE A 144 11.85 1.78 -2.15
N GLY A 145 11.51 2.69 -1.25
CA GLY A 145 10.14 2.91 -0.82
C GLY A 145 9.36 3.80 -1.78
N CYS A 146 8.03 3.74 -1.67
CA CYS A 146 7.09 4.54 -2.44
C CYS A 146 7.23 4.38 -3.97
N LEU A 147 7.63 3.18 -4.45
CA LEU A 147 7.93 2.94 -5.85
C LEU A 147 6.77 3.35 -6.78
N GLY A 148 5.57 2.83 -6.50
CA GLY A 148 4.38 3.10 -7.31
C GLY A 148 4.01 4.57 -7.34
N SER A 149 4.00 5.23 -6.19
CA SER A 149 3.67 6.66 -6.10
C SER A 149 4.74 7.57 -6.69
N ARG A 150 6.03 7.19 -6.63
CA ARG A 150 7.11 7.91 -7.31
C ARG A 150 6.97 7.89 -8.83
N LEU A 151 6.56 6.75 -9.39
CA LEU A 151 6.26 6.63 -10.82
C LEU A 151 5.01 7.45 -11.20
N LEU A 152 3.94 7.38 -10.39
CA LEU A 152 2.73 8.19 -10.60
C LEU A 152 3.02 9.69 -10.61
N GLY A 153 3.86 10.14 -9.68
CA GLY A 153 4.29 11.55 -9.60
C GLY A 153 5.34 11.95 -10.64
N GLY A 154 5.90 10.99 -11.38
CA GLY A 154 6.95 11.24 -12.37
C GLY A 154 8.26 11.72 -11.76
N VAL A 155 8.53 11.39 -10.49
CA VAL A 155 9.79 11.72 -9.78
C VAL A 155 10.80 10.58 -9.83
N MET A 156 10.43 9.46 -10.45
CA MET A 156 11.30 8.33 -10.71
C MET A 156 11.39 8.05 -12.20
N ASP A 157 12.58 7.83 -12.68
CA ASP A 157 12.82 7.45 -14.07
C ASP A 157 12.32 6.02 -14.32
N PRO A 158 11.47 5.80 -15.36
CA PRO A 158 10.88 4.51 -15.65
C PRO A 158 11.89 3.42 -16.01
N GLU A 159 12.93 3.74 -16.77
CA GLU A 159 13.97 2.78 -17.15
C GLU A 159 14.81 2.36 -15.94
N ALA A 160 15.19 3.33 -15.11
CA ALA A 160 15.89 3.06 -13.86
C ALA A 160 15.04 2.25 -12.89
N ALA A 161 13.71 2.46 -12.87
CA ALA A 161 12.79 1.66 -12.07
C ALA A 161 12.74 0.20 -12.56
N ASP A 162 12.54 -0.02 -13.85
CA ASP A 162 12.49 -1.38 -14.43
C ASP A 162 13.79 -2.17 -14.26
N ALA A 163 14.92 -1.47 -14.11
CA ALA A 163 16.24 -2.06 -13.87
C ALA A 163 16.55 -2.34 -12.38
N LEU A 164 15.65 -2.00 -11.44
CA LEU A 164 15.85 -2.33 -10.03
C LEU A 164 15.95 -3.85 -9.84
N HIS A 165 16.90 -4.26 -8.99
CA HIS A 165 17.09 -5.67 -8.70
C HIS A 165 16.12 -6.17 -7.65
N ASP A 166 15.56 -7.36 -7.89
CA ASP A 166 14.78 -8.11 -6.91
C ASP A 166 15.69 -8.59 -5.78
N ARG A 167 15.34 -8.22 -4.57
CA ARG A 167 16.06 -8.57 -3.35
C ARG A 167 15.29 -9.56 -2.47
N LEU A 168 14.25 -10.19 -3.02
CA LEU A 168 13.42 -11.13 -2.26
C LEU A 168 14.24 -12.28 -1.68
N HIS A 169 15.31 -12.71 -2.36
CA HIS A 169 16.25 -13.73 -1.89
C HIS A 169 16.94 -13.36 -0.56
N GLU A 170 17.03 -12.08 -0.21
CA GLU A 170 17.56 -11.64 1.09
C GLU A 170 16.64 -12.04 2.26
N THR A 171 15.36 -12.29 1.98
CA THR A 171 14.33 -12.65 2.98
C THR A 171 13.68 -14.01 2.71
N ASP A 172 13.75 -14.52 1.48
CA ASP A 172 13.27 -15.83 1.06
C ASP A 172 14.38 -16.57 0.28
N PRO A 173 15.02 -17.58 0.89
CA PRO A 173 16.11 -18.33 0.26
C PRO A 173 15.69 -19.15 -0.97
N ASN A 174 14.38 -19.31 -1.21
CA ASN A 174 13.86 -19.98 -2.41
C ASN A 174 13.58 -19.02 -3.55
N ALA A 175 13.70 -17.70 -3.33
CA ALA A 175 13.50 -16.72 -4.39
C ALA A 175 14.65 -16.76 -5.41
N VAL A 176 14.30 -16.48 -6.67
CA VAL A 176 15.28 -16.40 -7.76
C VAL A 176 16.07 -15.11 -7.63
N GLU A 177 17.39 -15.23 -7.60
CA GLU A 177 18.29 -14.08 -7.54
C GLU A 177 18.45 -13.45 -8.94
N GLY A 178 18.69 -12.15 -8.98
CA GLY A 178 19.07 -11.42 -10.18
C GLY A 178 17.94 -10.97 -11.11
N LEU A 179 16.69 -11.18 -10.72
CA LEU A 179 15.55 -10.66 -11.48
C LEU A 179 15.45 -9.12 -11.37
N SER A 180 15.03 -8.50 -12.46
CA SER A 180 14.68 -7.08 -12.49
C SER A 180 13.23 -6.83 -12.06
N LEU A 181 12.91 -5.58 -11.68
CA LEU A 181 11.51 -5.19 -11.44
C LEU A 181 10.63 -5.51 -12.65
N ARG A 182 11.13 -5.26 -13.87
CA ARG A 182 10.40 -5.57 -15.10
C ARG A 182 9.99 -7.04 -15.16
N GLU A 183 10.93 -7.95 -14.96
CA GLU A 183 10.66 -9.40 -15.01
C GLU A 183 9.67 -9.80 -13.92
N VAL A 184 9.84 -9.29 -12.72
CA VAL A 184 8.97 -9.60 -11.57
C VAL A 184 7.55 -9.08 -11.78
N ARG A 185 7.37 -7.81 -12.17
CA ARG A 185 6.03 -7.24 -12.38
C ARG A 185 5.29 -7.87 -13.55
N GLU A 186 6.02 -8.20 -14.64
CA GLU A 186 5.43 -8.86 -15.79
C GLU A 186 5.01 -10.30 -15.49
N ALA A 187 5.79 -11.02 -14.68
CA ALA A 187 5.42 -12.34 -14.15
C ALA A 187 4.19 -12.28 -13.23
N ALA A 188 4.05 -11.20 -12.45
CA ALA A 188 2.88 -10.92 -11.63
C ALA A 188 1.65 -10.47 -12.42
N GLY A 189 1.78 -10.26 -13.74
CA GLY A 189 0.70 -9.87 -14.64
C GLY A 189 0.62 -8.38 -14.96
N PHE A 190 1.49 -7.55 -14.41
CA PHE A 190 1.52 -6.09 -14.65
C PHE A 190 2.45 -5.78 -15.82
N ARG A 191 1.87 -5.51 -16.97
CA ARG A 191 2.60 -5.32 -18.23
C ARG A 191 2.37 -3.93 -18.80
N GLY A 192 3.30 -3.49 -19.64
CA GLY A 192 3.25 -2.21 -20.32
C GLY A 192 4.43 -1.32 -19.96
N ALA A 193 4.52 -0.18 -20.63
CA ALA A 193 5.58 0.78 -20.43
C ALA A 193 5.36 1.59 -19.15
N LEU A 194 6.36 1.70 -18.29
CA LEU A 194 6.26 2.46 -17.02
C LEU A 194 6.09 3.96 -17.23
N GLU A 195 6.44 4.49 -18.41
CA GLU A 195 6.16 5.88 -18.82
C GLU A 195 4.66 6.22 -18.77
N SER A 196 3.81 5.20 -19.01
CA SER A 196 2.35 5.36 -18.97
C SER A 196 1.77 5.47 -17.56
N VAL A 197 2.57 5.21 -16.52
CA VAL A 197 2.13 5.25 -15.11
C VAL A 197 1.94 6.67 -14.63
N LYS A 198 2.75 7.62 -15.15
CA LYS A 198 2.72 9.02 -14.72
C LYS A 198 1.33 9.63 -14.94
N LEU A 199 0.76 10.15 -13.87
CA LEU A 199 -0.49 10.90 -13.94
C LEU A 199 -0.30 12.29 -14.54
N PRO A 200 -1.31 12.81 -15.27
CA PRO A 200 -1.27 14.18 -15.74
C PRO A 200 -1.32 15.16 -14.56
N PRO A 201 -0.78 16.38 -14.74
CA PRO A 201 -0.94 17.44 -13.75
C PRO A 201 -2.43 17.66 -13.40
N HIS A 202 -2.71 17.92 -12.13
CA HIS A 202 -4.07 18.17 -11.64
C HIS A 202 -5.06 16.99 -11.82
N TYR A 203 -4.55 15.75 -11.91
CA TYR A 203 -5.42 14.57 -11.90
C TYR A 203 -6.24 14.50 -10.62
N TYR A 204 -5.61 14.71 -9.47
CA TYR A 204 -6.29 14.89 -8.19
C TYR A 204 -6.38 16.38 -7.83
N ASP A 205 -7.58 16.84 -7.50
CA ASP A 205 -7.82 18.18 -6.94
C ASP A 205 -7.60 18.19 -5.41
N ALA A 206 -7.84 17.06 -4.77
CA ALA A 206 -7.59 16.85 -3.35
C ALA A 206 -7.22 15.40 -3.08
N TRP A 207 -6.40 15.22 -2.05
CA TRP A 207 -5.99 13.91 -1.57
C TRP A 207 -6.05 13.88 -0.04
N VAL A 208 -6.59 12.78 0.51
CA VAL A 208 -6.58 12.52 1.95
C VAL A 208 -6.12 11.09 2.16
N GLU A 209 -5.12 10.89 2.99
CA GLU A 209 -4.68 9.56 3.41
C GLU A 209 -4.91 9.38 4.91
N LEU A 210 -5.57 8.29 5.28
CA LEU A 210 -5.65 7.81 6.64
C LEU A 210 -4.46 6.89 6.90
N HIS A 211 -3.66 7.21 7.90
CA HIS A 211 -2.50 6.41 8.28
C HIS A 211 -2.44 6.19 9.79
N ILE A 212 -1.86 5.10 10.24
CA ILE A 212 -1.53 4.90 11.65
C ILE A 212 -0.39 5.85 12.04
N GLU A 213 -0.31 6.22 13.32
CA GLU A 213 0.75 7.10 13.80
C GLU A 213 2.15 6.49 13.67
N GLN A 214 2.27 5.17 13.71
CA GLN A 214 3.53 4.43 13.83
C GLN A 214 4.34 4.85 15.08
N GLY A 215 3.65 5.27 16.12
CA GLY A 215 4.24 5.77 17.35
C GLY A 215 3.20 5.91 18.46
N PRO A 216 3.61 6.23 19.71
CA PRO A 216 2.73 6.22 20.87
C PRO A 216 2.25 7.61 21.31
N LEU A 217 2.50 8.67 20.53
CA LEU A 217 2.29 10.04 21.04
C LEU A 217 0.81 10.41 21.12
N LEU A 218 0.04 10.13 20.08
CA LEU A 218 -1.39 10.42 20.06
C LEU A 218 -2.13 9.60 21.12
N GLU A 219 -1.80 8.31 21.24
CA GLU A 219 -2.37 7.44 22.28
C GLU A 219 -2.04 7.94 23.68
N ARG A 220 -0.77 8.24 23.96
CA ARG A 220 -0.32 8.77 25.25
C ARG A 220 -1.03 10.07 25.63
N ASP A 221 -1.24 10.94 24.65
CA ASP A 221 -1.83 12.24 24.84
C ASP A 221 -3.37 12.20 24.72
N ASN A 222 -3.95 11.01 24.53
CA ASN A 222 -5.38 10.73 24.34
C ASN A 222 -6.01 11.58 23.23
N VAL A 223 -5.30 11.67 22.10
CA VAL A 223 -5.71 12.36 20.88
C VAL A 223 -6.11 11.32 19.83
N GLU A 224 -7.34 11.35 19.36
CA GLU A 224 -7.88 10.36 18.43
C GLU A 224 -7.29 10.50 17.01
N LEU A 225 -7.07 11.73 16.55
CA LEU A 225 -6.57 12.03 15.20
C LEU A 225 -5.56 13.17 15.23
N GLY A 226 -4.46 13.02 14.53
CA GLY A 226 -3.47 14.06 14.28
C GLY A 226 -3.44 14.47 12.81
N ILE A 227 -3.28 15.76 12.54
CA ILE A 227 -3.01 16.24 11.18
C ILE A 227 -1.50 16.31 11.01
N VAL A 228 -0.99 15.55 10.01
CA VAL A 228 0.44 15.54 9.70
C VAL A 228 0.84 16.90 9.11
N THR A 229 1.77 17.57 9.76
CA THR A 229 2.31 18.86 9.30
C THR A 229 3.70 18.72 8.70
N ASN A 230 4.43 17.68 9.09
CA ASN A 230 5.79 17.40 8.63
C ASN A 230 6.02 15.89 8.56
N ILE A 231 6.80 15.46 7.59
CA ILE A 231 7.29 14.08 7.48
C ILE A 231 8.79 14.10 7.72
N ALA A 232 9.25 13.25 8.65
CA ALA A 232 10.69 13.08 8.88
C ALA A 232 11.35 12.45 7.65
N ALA A 233 12.51 12.97 7.29
CA ALA A 233 13.34 12.41 6.23
C ALA A 233 14.55 11.71 6.87
N PRO A 234 14.46 10.41 7.24
CA PRO A 234 15.58 9.70 7.82
C PRO A 234 16.70 9.55 6.79
N ALA A 235 17.94 9.78 7.24
CA ALA A 235 19.12 9.48 6.43
C ALA A 235 19.46 8.01 6.57
N SER A 236 19.55 7.30 5.44
CA SER A 236 19.97 5.90 5.41
C SER A 236 21.36 5.78 4.78
N TYR A 237 22.22 5.00 5.40
CA TYR A 237 23.56 4.75 4.92
C TYR A 237 23.82 3.27 4.81
N ARG A 238 24.52 2.86 3.75
CA ARG A 238 25.09 1.51 3.63
C ARG A 238 26.59 1.62 3.76
N TYR A 239 27.18 0.86 4.68
CA TYR A 239 28.61 0.76 4.84
C TYR A 239 29.06 -0.63 4.37
N THR A 240 30.02 -0.66 3.46
CA THR A 240 30.71 -1.89 3.07
C THR A 240 32.11 -1.83 3.66
N VAL A 241 32.48 -2.85 4.42
CA VAL A 241 33.82 -2.97 5.01
C VAL A 241 34.48 -4.18 4.38
N GLU A 242 35.54 -3.94 3.64
CA GLU A 242 36.38 -4.98 3.05
C GLU A 242 37.70 -5.04 3.82
N GLY A 243 38.13 -6.24 4.19
CA GLY A 243 39.36 -6.44 4.88
C GLY A 243 39.75 -7.91 5.00
N LEU A 244 41.02 -8.18 5.21
CA LEU A 244 41.51 -9.50 5.55
C LEU A 244 41.32 -9.71 7.06
N ASP A 245 40.36 -10.56 7.43
CA ASP A 245 40.17 -10.93 8.82
C ASP A 245 41.34 -11.78 9.33
N ARG A 246 42.04 -11.28 10.33
CA ARG A 246 43.14 -12.02 10.99
C ARG A 246 42.71 -12.78 12.23
N LYS A 247 41.53 -12.47 12.80
CA LYS A 247 40.97 -13.20 13.95
C LYS A 247 39.45 -12.95 14.03
N SER A 248 38.66 -13.96 13.77
CA SER A 248 37.30 -13.98 14.26
C SER A 248 37.36 -14.06 15.78
N VAL A 249 36.96 -12.98 16.45
CA VAL A 249 36.66 -13.03 17.88
C VAL A 249 35.20 -13.40 17.96
N VAL A 250 34.93 -14.62 18.42
CA VAL A 250 33.59 -15.10 18.75
C VAL A 250 33.10 -14.45 20.04
#